data_79a2e568b3d4d4c715132bdececbd830
#
_entry.id   79a2e568b3d4d4c715132bdececbd830
#
_cell.length_a   1.000
_cell.length_b   1.000
_cell.length_c   1.000
_cell.angle_alpha   90.00
_cell.angle_beta   90.00
_cell.angle_gamma   90.00
#
_symmetry.space_group_name_H-M   'P 1'
#
loop_
_entity.id
_entity.type
_entity.pdbx_description
1 polymer ?
#
loop_
_entity_poly.entity_id
_entity_poly.type
_entity_poly.pdbx_seq_one_letter_code
_entity_poly.pdbx_strand_id
1 'polypeptide(L)'
;AAITDHGVMYGVIDFYREAKSQGINPILGCEVYVAPNSRFDREVTGGEDRYYHLVLLAENNEGYANLMKIVSKGFVEGYYYKPRVDKELLRKYHSGIIALSACLAGEVSRYLMKGLYDEAKKAALEYRDIFGKDHFYLELQDHGLPDQGLVNQQLLKMSRETGIELVATNDVHYTYAKDEKAHDILLCIQTGKRLADENRMRYEGGQYYIKSEEEMKSLFPYALQALENTQKIADRCLVEIEFGVTKLPKYDVPDGYTSWEYLRKLCYEGLEKRYAERADELLSLIHI
;
A
#
# COMPACT_ATOMS: atom_id res chain seq x y z
N ALA A 1 2.34 5.03 14.76
CA ALA A 1 3.08 5.31 13.52
C ALA A 1 2.60 4.38 12.42
N ALA A 2 2.61 4.82 11.15
CA ALA A 2 2.15 4.04 10.01
C ALA A 2 3.30 3.76 9.03
N ILE A 3 3.26 2.58 8.38
CA ILE A 3 4.06 2.23 7.22
C ILE A 3 3.14 2.07 6.00
N THR A 4 3.46 2.78 4.91
CA THR A 4 2.63 2.82 3.69
C THR A 4 3.49 2.82 2.42
N ASP A 5 4.43 1.89 2.33
CA ASP A 5 5.35 1.77 1.20
C ASP A 5 4.62 1.69 -0.15
N HIS A 6 5.25 2.18 -1.22
CA HIS A 6 4.69 2.23 -2.56
C HIS A 6 4.54 0.83 -3.19
N GLY A 7 3.33 0.32 -3.25
CA GLY A 7 2.96 -0.90 -3.96
C GLY A 7 3.45 -2.20 -3.34
N VAL A 8 4.07 -2.18 -2.17
CA VAL A 8 4.67 -3.33 -1.48
C VAL A 8 4.40 -3.31 0.03
N MET A 9 4.65 -4.45 0.69
CA MET A 9 4.55 -4.61 2.14
C MET A 9 5.83 -5.23 2.72
N TYR A 10 6.99 -4.97 2.11
CA TYR A 10 8.24 -5.66 2.46
C TYR A 10 8.75 -5.31 3.86
N GLY A 11 8.59 -4.06 4.30
CA GLY A 11 9.03 -3.57 5.60
C GLY A 11 8.06 -3.82 6.76
N VAL A 12 6.87 -4.37 6.51
CA VAL A 12 5.78 -4.43 7.49
C VAL A 12 6.14 -5.21 8.74
N ILE A 13 6.80 -6.36 8.61
CA ILE A 13 7.13 -7.22 9.77
C ILE A 13 8.21 -6.59 10.66
N ASP A 14 9.25 -6.02 10.07
CA ASP A 14 10.31 -5.34 10.81
C ASP A 14 9.77 -4.08 11.49
N PHE A 15 8.97 -3.29 10.77
CA PHE A 15 8.26 -2.14 11.34
C PHE A 15 7.35 -2.53 12.50
N TYR A 16 6.54 -3.58 12.35
CA TYR A 16 5.66 -4.07 13.40
C TYR A 16 6.43 -4.45 14.66
N ARG A 17 7.49 -5.25 14.52
CA ARG A 17 8.32 -5.70 15.65
C ARG A 17 8.96 -4.51 16.37
N GLU A 18 9.57 -3.60 15.60
CA GLU A 18 10.24 -2.44 16.19
C GLU A 18 9.24 -1.51 16.88
N ALA A 19 8.12 -1.16 16.25
CA ALA A 19 7.09 -0.34 16.87
C ALA A 19 6.56 -0.95 18.18
N LYS A 20 6.23 -2.24 18.17
CA LYS A 20 5.78 -2.95 19.40
C LYS A 20 6.87 -2.94 20.49
N SER A 21 8.15 -3.11 20.12
CA SER A 21 9.26 -3.07 21.08
C SER A 21 9.42 -1.71 21.78
N GLN A 22 9.05 -0.63 21.07
CA GLN A 22 9.09 0.74 21.55
C GLN A 22 7.77 1.21 22.19
N GLY A 23 6.77 0.31 22.30
CA GLY A 23 5.45 0.66 22.84
C GLY A 23 4.60 1.55 21.92
N ILE A 24 4.94 1.59 20.63
CA ILE A 24 4.22 2.36 19.60
C ILE A 24 3.21 1.45 18.91
N ASN A 25 1.97 1.93 18.68
CA ASN A 25 0.99 1.21 17.88
C ASN A 25 1.40 1.19 16.40
N PRO A 26 1.71 0.02 15.80
CA PRO A 26 2.04 -0.10 14.38
C PRO A 26 0.77 -0.09 13.53
N ILE A 27 0.64 0.89 12.65
CA ILE A 27 -0.42 0.93 11.65
C ILE A 27 0.15 0.38 10.34
N LEU A 28 -0.41 -0.74 9.87
CA LEU A 28 0.09 -1.46 8.72
C LEU A 28 -0.70 -1.09 7.48
N GLY A 29 -0.01 -0.60 6.46
CA GLY A 29 -0.63 -0.11 5.24
C GLY A 29 0.23 -0.32 4.00
N CYS A 30 -0.27 0.20 2.89
CA CYS A 30 0.43 0.25 1.61
C CYS A 30 -0.18 1.37 0.77
N GLU A 31 0.65 2.16 0.09
CA GLU A 31 0.18 3.05 -0.95
C GLU A 31 0.10 2.27 -2.27
N VAL A 32 -1.11 1.86 -2.64
CA VAL A 32 -1.33 1.06 -3.85
C VAL A 32 -1.44 1.93 -5.11
N TYR A 33 -1.14 1.34 -6.25
CA TYR A 33 -1.31 1.94 -7.57
C TYR A 33 -2.64 1.50 -8.17
N VAL A 34 -3.60 2.40 -8.31
CA VAL A 34 -4.94 2.11 -8.84
C VAL A 34 -4.97 2.36 -10.34
N ALA A 35 -5.25 1.34 -11.14
CA ALA A 35 -5.45 1.49 -12.58
C ALA A 35 -6.71 2.34 -12.85
N PRO A 36 -6.69 3.22 -13.86
CA PRO A 36 -7.85 4.07 -14.21
C PRO A 36 -9.13 3.27 -14.51
N ASN A 37 -9.00 2.13 -15.18
CA ASN A 37 -10.11 1.25 -15.53
C ASN A 37 -9.89 -0.14 -14.91
N SER A 38 -9.15 -1.02 -15.59
CA SER A 38 -8.90 -2.38 -15.14
C SER A 38 -7.41 -2.64 -14.91
N ARG A 39 -7.08 -3.41 -13.87
CA ARG A 39 -5.71 -3.87 -13.61
C ARG A 39 -5.15 -4.75 -14.74
N PHE A 40 -6.02 -5.29 -15.58
CA PHE A 40 -5.63 -6.10 -16.73
C PHE A 40 -5.27 -5.28 -17.97
N ASP A 41 -5.59 -4.00 -18.02
CA ASP A 41 -5.29 -3.14 -19.16
C ASP A 41 -3.78 -2.93 -19.28
N ARG A 42 -3.24 -3.15 -20.47
CA ARG A 42 -1.83 -2.99 -20.80
C ARG A 42 -1.59 -1.84 -21.81
N GLU A 43 -2.66 -1.22 -22.26
CA GLU A 43 -2.61 -0.10 -23.19
C GLU A 43 -2.98 1.19 -22.44
N VAL A 44 -2.14 2.21 -22.59
CA VAL A 44 -2.42 3.57 -22.12
C VAL A 44 -2.42 4.46 -23.34
N THR A 45 -3.57 5.01 -23.67
CA THR A 45 -3.69 6.00 -24.74
C THR A 45 -3.00 7.29 -24.32
N GLY A 46 -2.31 7.94 -25.29
CA GLY A 46 -1.44 9.07 -25.00
C GLY A 46 -2.15 10.19 -24.21
N GLY A 47 -1.58 10.56 -23.06
CA GLY A 47 -2.08 11.61 -22.20
C GLY A 47 -2.90 11.15 -20.99
N GLU A 48 -3.21 9.87 -20.88
CA GLU A 48 -3.90 9.31 -19.70
C GLU A 48 -2.92 8.93 -18.60
N ASP A 49 -3.37 9.05 -17.34
CA ASP A 49 -2.61 8.57 -16.18
C ASP A 49 -2.57 7.04 -16.18
N ARG A 50 -1.39 6.45 -15.99
CA ARG A 50 -1.22 4.98 -15.98
C ARG A 50 -1.76 4.34 -14.70
N TYR A 51 -1.77 5.08 -13.62
CA TYR A 51 -2.24 4.70 -12.29
C TYR A 51 -2.38 5.93 -11.40
N TYR A 52 -3.17 5.78 -10.36
CA TYR A 52 -3.33 6.74 -9.27
C TYR A 52 -2.82 6.14 -7.97
N HIS A 53 -2.45 6.98 -7.01
CA HIS A 53 -2.10 6.56 -5.67
C HIS A 53 -3.35 6.48 -4.79
N LEU A 54 -3.39 5.49 -3.91
CA LEU A 54 -4.38 5.36 -2.85
C LEU A 54 -3.71 4.72 -1.64
N VAL A 55 -3.81 5.35 -0.47
CA VAL A 55 -3.28 4.79 0.77
C VAL A 55 -4.33 3.85 1.37
N LEU A 56 -3.93 2.63 1.71
CA LEU A 56 -4.75 1.64 2.38
C LEU A 56 -4.12 1.30 3.73
N LEU A 57 -4.92 1.33 4.80
CA LEU A 57 -4.51 0.99 6.16
C LEU A 57 -5.34 -0.19 6.65
N ALA A 58 -4.70 -1.17 7.28
CA ALA A 58 -5.39 -2.29 7.90
C ALA A 58 -5.97 -1.87 9.26
N GLU A 59 -7.28 -1.88 9.41
CA GLU A 59 -7.97 -1.58 10.65
C GLU A 59 -7.87 -2.74 11.66
N ASN A 60 -7.85 -3.98 11.16
CA ASN A 60 -7.82 -5.19 11.96
C ASN A 60 -7.16 -6.35 11.19
N ASN A 61 -7.15 -7.56 11.76
CA ASN A 61 -6.54 -8.73 11.13
C ASN A 61 -7.23 -9.16 9.82
N GLU A 62 -8.55 -8.94 9.68
CA GLU A 62 -9.24 -9.17 8.41
C GLU A 62 -8.76 -8.18 7.35
N GLY A 63 -8.68 -6.89 7.70
CA GLY A 63 -8.13 -5.85 6.82
C GLY A 63 -6.69 -6.13 6.42
N TYR A 64 -5.85 -6.59 7.36
CA TYR A 64 -4.48 -6.98 7.05
C TYR A 64 -4.42 -8.15 6.06
N ALA A 65 -5.24 -9.19 6.24
CA ALA A 65 -5.34 -10.29 5.29
C ALA A 65 -5.87 -9.84 3.91
N ASN A 66 -6.82 -8.91 3.89
CA ASN A 66 -7.34 -8.35 2.65
C ASN A 66 -6.31 -7.45 1.95
N LEU A 67 -5.57 -6.64 2.70
CA LEU A 67 -4.47 -5.82 2.17
C LEU A 67 -3.40 -6.68 1.49
N MET A 68 -2.98 -7.78 2.13
CA MET A 68 -2.05 -8.74 1.52
C MET A 68 -2.58 -9.31 0.20
N LYS A 69 -3.87 -9.65 0.12
CA LYS A 69 -4.50 -10.14 -1.12
C LYS A 69 -4.52 -9.06 -2.21
N ILE A 70 -4.87 -7.82 -1.86
CA ILE A 70 -4.90 -6.68 -2.78
C ILE A 70 -3.50 -6.45 -3.38
N VAL A 71 -2.47 -6.33 -2.53
CA VAL A 71 -1.10 -6.09 -2.96
C VAL A 71 -0.57 -7.26 -3.79
N SER A 72 -0.79 -8.51 -3.35
CA SER A 72 -0.36 -9.70 -4.11
C SER A 72 -1.00 -9.78 -5.49
N LYS A 73 -2.30 -9.47 -5.61
CA LYS A 73 -2.99 -9.44 -6.90
C LYS A 73 -2.51 -8.30 -7.80
N GLY A 74 -2.11 -7.18 -7.24
CA GLY A 74 -1.42 -6.13 -7.98
C GLY A 74 -0.19 -6.65 -8.72
N PHE A 75 0.61 -7.52 -8.09
CA PHE A 75 1.77 -8.17 -8.71
C PHE A 75 1.39 -9.27 -9.70
N VAL A 76 0.50 -10.17 -9.30
CA VAL A 76 0.20 -11.39 -10.09
C VAL A 76 -0.69 -11.07 -11.30
N GLU A 77 -1.66 -10.18 -11.16
CA GLU A 77 -2.66 -9.87 -12.18
C GLU A 77 -2.43 -8.50 -12.84
N GLY A 78 -2.04 -7.48 -12.07
CA GLY A 78 -2.06 -6.07 -12.45
C GLY A 78 -0.73 -5.46 -12.87
N TYR A 79 0.37 -6.21 -12.89
CA TYR A 79 1.70 -5.64 -13.14
C TYR A 79 1.83 -5.09 -14.56
N TYR A 80 1.93 -3.76 -14.64
CA TYR A 80 2.25 -3.04 -15.86
C TYR A 80 2.99 -1.75 -15.48
N TYR A 81 4.31 -1.73 -15.58
CA TYR A 81 5.26 -0.77 -15.00
C TYR A 81 5.24 -0.72 -13.46
N LYS A 82 4.08 -0.86 -12.84
CA LYS A 82 3.85 -0.93 -11.39
C LYS A 82 2.85 -2.04 -11.08
N PRO A 83 2.84 -2.58 -9.84
CA PRO A 83 1.81 -3.53 -9.41
C PRO A 83 0.49 -2.79 -9.19
N ARG A 84 -0.41 -2.82 -10.19
CA ARG A 84 -1.66 -2.07 -10.16
C ARG A 84 -2.82 -2.92 -9.65
N VAL A 85 -3.63 -2.29 -8.85
CA VAL A 85 -4.96 -2.78 -8.44
C VAL A 85 -6.04 -2.01 -9.20
N ASP A 86 -7.32 -2.34 -9.01
CA ASP A 86 -8.44 -1.59 -9.55
C ASP A 86 -9.62 -1.56 -8.58
N LYS A 87 -10.63 -0.75 -8.89
CA LYS A 87 -11.81 -0.58 -8.03
C LYS A 87 -12.64 -1.87 -7.89
N GLU A 88 -12.61 -2.78 -8.85
CA GLU A 88 -13.23 -4.11 -8.73
C GLU A 88 -12.59 -4.90 -7.59
N LEU A 89 -11.25 -4.96 -7.59
CA LEU A 89 -10.49 -5.65 -6.56
C LEU A 89 -10.68 -5.02 -5.18
N LEU A 90 -10.71 -3.68 -5.12
CA LEU A 90 -10.97 -2.94 -3.88
C LEU A 90 -12.36 -3.23 -3.33
N ARG A 91 -13.41 -3.25 -4.17
CA ARG A 91 -14.77 -3.66 -3.74
C ARG A 91 -14.82 -5.07 -3.16
N LYS A 92 -14.00 -5.97 -3.69
CA LYS A 92 -13.97 -7.36 -3.23
C LYS A 92 -13.30 -7.54 -1.87
N TYR A 93 -12.31 -6.72 -1.55
CA TYR A 93 -11.45 -6.90 -0.38
C TYR A 93 -11.39 -5.66 0.53
N HIS A 94 -12.43 -4.80 0.53
CA HIS A 94 -12.46 -3.56 1.32
C HIS A 94 -12.63 -3.77 2.83
N SER A 95 -13.18 -4.92 3.26
CA SER A 95 -13.49 -5.17 4.68
C SER A 95 -12.27 -5.01 5.57
N GLY A 96 -12.42 -4.26 6.67
CA GLY A 96 -11.35 -3.97 7.62
C GLY A 96 -10.23 -3.07 7.08
N ILE A 97 -10.48 -2.31 6.00
CA ILE A 97 -9.52 -1.37 5.40
C ILE A 97 -10.05 0.06 5.52
N ILE A 98 -9.18 0.96 5.96
CA ILE A 98 -9.37 2.42 5.88
C ILE A 98 -8.55 2.92 4.69
N ALA A 99 -9.13 3.76 3.83
CA ALA A 99 -8.47 4.33 2.67
C ALA A 99 -8.33 5.85 2.78
N LEU A 100 -7.20 6.39 2.29
CA LEU A 100 -6.93 7.82 2.22
C LEU A 100 -6.70 8.20 0.74
N SER A 101 -7.13 9.40 0.33
CA SER A 101 -7.08 9.84 -1.08
C SER A 101 -5.68 10.08 -1.63
N ALA A 102 -4.64 9.87 -0.82
CA ALA A 102 -3.22 10.01 -1.12
C ALA A 102 -2.78 11.44 -1.52
N CYS A 103 -1.58 11.55 -2.10
CA CYS A 103 -0.92 12.80 -2.48
C CYS A 103 -1.49 13.40 -3.79
N LEU A 104 -0.75 14.33 -4.42
CA LEU A 104 -1.13 14.90 -5.73
C LEU A 104 -1.25 13.85 -6.85
N ALA A 105 -0.68 12.65 -6.67
CA ALA A 105 -0.82 11.54 -7.62
C ALA A 105 -2.10 10.70 -7.38
N GLY A 106 -2.89 11.00 -6.34
CA GLY A 106 -4.19 10.37 -6.11
C GLY A 106 -5.23 10.76 -7.16
N GLU A 107 -6.22 9.90 -7.41
CA GLU A 107 -7.24 10.12 -8.45
C GLU A 107 -8.02 11.42 -8.22
N VAL A 108 -8.46 11.66 -6.98
CA VAL A 108 -9.20 12.88 -6.60
C VAL A 108 -8.35 14.13 -6.86
N SER A 109 -7.10 14.15 -6.37
CA SER A 109 -6.19 15.28 -6.53
C SER A 109 -5.82 15.52 -8.00
N ARG A 110 -5.65 14.47 -8.80
CA ARG A 110 -5.38 14.58 -10.25
C ARG A 110 -6.52 15.27 -11.00
N TYR A 111 -7.77 14.92 -10.69
CA TYR A 111 -8.91 15.61 -11.28
C TYR A 111 -8.99 17.07 -10.83
N LEU A 112 -8.73 17.37 -9.55
CA LEU A 112 -8.72 18.74 -9.04
C LEU A 112 -7.65 19.60 -9.73
N MET A 113 -6.43 19.08 -9.92
CA MET A 113 -5.36 19.80 -10.65
C MET A 113 -5.71 20.07 -12.12
N LYS A 114 -6.54 19.21 -12.74
CA LYS A 114 -7.06 19.41 -14.11
C LYS A 114 -8.28 20.34 -14.15
N GLY A 115 -8.74 20.88 -13.01
CA GLY A 115 -9.95 21.72 -12.91
C GLY A 115 -11.26 20.94 -13.04
N LEU A 116 -11.22 19.63 -12.94
CA LEU A 116 -12.37 18.72 -13.11
C LEU A 116 -12.96 18.37 -11.72
N TYR A 117 -13.61 19.36 -11.10
CA TYR A 117 -14.13 19.23 -9.73
C TYR A 117 -15.23 18.17 -9.59
N ASP A 118 -16.13 18.08 -10.56
CA ASP A 118 -17.26 17.13 -10.50
C ASP A 118 -16.78 15.68 -10.66
N GLU A 119 -15.79 15.46 -11.52
CA GLU A 119 -15.12 14.17 -11.67
C GLU A 119 -14.35 13.77 -10.40
N ALA A 120 -13.65 14.72 -9.79
CA ALA A 120 -12.97 14.50 -8.51
C ALA A 120 -13.96 14.11 -7.41
N LYS A 121 -15.08 14.83 -7.33
CA LYS A 121 -16.15 14.56 -6.37
C LYS A 121 -16.81 13.19 -6.61
N LYS A 122 -17.04 12.83 -7.87
CA LYS A 122 -17.55 11.51 -8.25
C LYS A 122 -16.58 10.39 -7.82
N ALA A 123 -15.28 10.56 -8.07
CA ALA A 123 -14.27 9.59 -7.65
C ALA A 123 -14.22 9.45 -6.12
N ALA A 124 -14.26 10.57 -5.37
CA ALA A 124 -14.29 10.56 -3.90
C ALA A 124 -15.53 9.82 -3.34
N LEU A 125 -16.71 10.08 -3.92
CA LEU A 125 -17.94 9.39 -3.54
C LEU A 125 -17.88 7.90 -3.86
N GLU A 126 -17.28 7.51 -4.99
CA GLU A 126 -17.09 6.10 -5.35
C GLU A 126 -16.16 5.39 -4.36
N TYR A 127 -15.05 5.99 -3.94
CA TYR A 127 -14.20 5.42 -2.89
C TYR A 127 -14.93 5.32 -1.54
N ARG A 128 -15.69 6.35 -1.15
CA ARG A 128 -16.55 6.28 0.04
C ARG A 128 -17.53 5.11 -0.03
N ASP A 129 -18.13 4.87 -1.20
CA ASP A 129 -19.10 3.78 -1.39
C ASP A 129 -18.42 2.39 -1.40
N ILE A 130 -17.14 2.31 -1.81
CA ILE A 130 -16.33 1.09 -1.75
C ILE A 130 -15.97 0.74 -0.30
N PHE A 131 -15.42 1.69 0.45
CA PHE A 131 -14.85 1.43 1.79
C PHE A 131 -15.85 1.65 2.92
N GLY A 132 -16.90 2.45 2.70
CA GLY A 132 -17.87 2.86 3.71
C GLY A 132 -17.62 4.29 4.21
N LYS A 133 -18.67 4.89 4.77
CA LYS A 133 -18.71 6.31 5.17
C LYS A 133 -17.53 6.71 6.07
N ASP A 134 -17.18 5.88 7.04
CA ASP A 134 -16.16 6.20 8.04
C ASP A 134 -14.82 5.50 7.78
N HIS A 135 -14.62 4.99 6.55
CA HIS A 135 -13.43 4.25 6.12
C HIS A 135 -12.75 4.87 4.90
N PHE A 136 -13.20 6.01 4.43
CA PHE A 136 -12.54 6.77 3.39
C PHE A 136 -12.38 8.23 3.82
N TYR A 137 -11.16 8.78 3.69
CA TYR A 137 -10.79 10.14 4.07
C TYR A 137 -10.16 10.89 2.90
N LEU A 138 -10.49 12.18 2.78
CA LEU A 138 -9.78 13.10 1.89
C LEU A 138 -8.49 13.56 2.59
N GLU A 139 -7.36 13.40 1.94
CA GLU A 139 -6.04 13.61 2.52
C GLU A 139 -5.47 14.98 2.18
N LEU A 140 -5.16 15.77 3.21
CA LEU A 140 -4.49 17.05 3.10
C LEU A 140 -2.99 16.88 3.30
N GLN A 141 -2.19 17.44 2.41
CA GLN A 141 -0.73 17.50 2.52
C GLN A 141 -0.24 18.91 2.21
N ASP A 142 0.81 19.36 2.87
CA ASP A 142 1.44 20.67 2.63
C ASP A 142 2.97 20.57 2.78
N HIS A 143 3.66 20.58 1.65
CA HIS A 143 5.12 20.63 1.54
C HIS A 143 5.59 21.97 0.94
N GLY A 144 4.71 22.97 0.89
CA GLY A 144 4.98 24.27 0.26
C GLY A 144 4.80 24.28 -1.26
N LEU A 145 4.18 23.25 -1.84
CA LEU A 145 3.90 23.19 -3.28
C LEU A 145 2.60 23.98 -3.60
N PRO A 146 2.62 24.90 -4.58
CA PRO A 146 1.42 25.67 -4.95
C PRO A 146 0.21 24.82 -5.29
N ASP A 147 0.42 23.68 -5.99
CA ASP A 147 -0.65 22.76 -6.38
C ASP A 147 -1.32 22.12 -5.15
N GLN A 148 -0.58 21.84 -4.08
CA GLN A 148 -1.17 21.33 -2.83
C GLN A 148 -2.10 22.37 -2.19
N GLY A 149 -1.72 23.64 -2.20
CA GLY A 149 -2.59 24.73 -1.70
C GLY A 149 -3.91 24.81 -2.47
N LEU A 150 -3.86 24.70 -3.80
CA LEU A 150 -5.05 24.66 -4.66
C LEU A 150 -5.93 23.44 -4.36
N VAL A 151 -5.32 22.25 -4.30
CA VAL A 151 -6.01 20.98 -4.04
C VAL A 151 -6.63 20.99 -2.65
N ASN A 152 -5.91 21.44 -1.62
CA ASN A 152 -6.41 21.49 -0.24
C ASN A 152 -7.68 22.34 -0.12
N GLN A 153 -7.73 23.51 -0.78
CA GLN A 153 -8.94 24.35 -0.79
C GLN A 153 -10.15 23.63 -1.39
N GLN A 154 -9.93 22.88 -2.47
CA GLN A 154 -10.98 22.10 -3.12
C GLN A 154 -11.41 20.89 -2.27
N LEU A 155 -10.48 20.22 -1.60
CA LEU A 155 -10.77 19.12 -0.68
C LEU A 155 -11.57 19.58 0.53
N LEU A 156 -11.26 20.75 1.11
CA LEU A 156 -12.05 21.38 2.18
C LEU A 156 -13.49 21.66 1.75
N LYS A 157 -13.68 22.16 0.52
CA LYS A 157 -15.01 22.36 -0.06
C LYS A 157 -15.72 21.02 -0.25
N MET A 158 -15.04 20.04 -0.84
CA MET A 158 -15.59 18.72 -1.12
C MET A 158 -16.01 17.98 0.16
N SER A 159 -15.21 18.06 1.22
CA SER A 159 -15.53 17.49 2.53
C SER A 159 -16.85 18.05 3.07
N ARG A 160 -17.05 19.39 3.01
CA ARG A 160 -18.30 20.02 3.46
C ARG A 160 -19.51 19.59 2.63
N GLU A 161 -19.34 19.41 1.33
CA GLU A 161 -20.43 19.03 0.42
C GLU A 161 -20.81 17.56 0.51
N THR A 162 -19.83 16.67 0.77
CA THR A 162 -20.03 15.21 0.70
C THR A 162 -20.13 14.56 2.08
N GLY A 163 -19.70 15.26 3.14
CA GLY A 163 -19.56 14.70 4.48
C GLY A 163 -18.41 13.69 4.62
N ILE A 164 -17.51 13.59 3.62
CA ILE A 164 -16.29 12.79 3.74
C ILE A 164 -15.32 13.55 4.64
N GLU A 165 -14.82 12.88 5.69
CA GLU A 165 -13.89 13.49 6.63
C GLU A 165 -12.51 13.72 6.01
N LEU A 166 -11.77 14.68 6.59
CA LEU A 166 -10.40 15.02 6.20
C LEU A 166 -9.39 14.34 7.13
N VAL A 167 -8.21 14.03 6.60
CA VAL A 167 -7.05 13.64 7.39
C VAL A 167 -5.83 14.43 6.91
N ALA A 168 -4.96 14.88 7.81
CA ALA A 168 -3.73 15.58 7.44
C ALA A 168 -2.52 14.66 7.64
N THR A 169 -1.71 14.51 6.59
CA THR A 169 -0.49 13.68 6.61
C THR A 169 0.71 14.47 6.09
N ASN A 170 1.90 13.92 6.25
CA ASN A 170 3.12 14.55 5.75
C ASN A 170 3.86 13.73 4.68
N ASP A 171 3.27 12.67 4.14
CA ASP A 171 3.87 11.87 3.07
C ASP A 171 5.38 11.63 3.30
N VAL A 172 5.72 11.06 4.48
CA VAL A 172 7.08 10.98 5.00
C VAL A 172 7.96 10.08 4.13
N HIS A 173 9.08 10.62 3.65
CA HIS A 173 10.05 9.88 2.85
C HIS A 173 11.43 9.75 3.52
N TYR A 174 11.66 10.47 4.60
CA TYR A 174 12.86 10.38 5.43
C TYR A 174 12.59 10.83 6.87
N THR A 175 13.45 10.40 7.81
CA THR A 175 13.17 10.59 9.24
C THR A 175 13.40 12.02 9.72
N TYR A 176 14.52 12.62 9.40
CA TYR A 176 14.90 13.94 9.87
C TYR A 176 15.04 14.93 8.71
N ALA A 177 14.76 16.20 8.93
CA ALA A 177 14.92 17.26 7.91
C ALA A 177 16.31 17.26 7.25
N LYS A 178 17.37 16.95 7.99
CA LYS A 178 18.75 16.85 7.48
C LYS A 178 18.97 15.72 6.47
N ASP A 179 18.06 14.73 6.41
CA ASP A 179 18.18 13.53 5.59
C ASP A 179 17.70 13.77 4.14
N GLU A 180 17.17 14.97 3.83
CA GLU A 180 16.74 15.37 2.48
C GLU A 180 17.78 15.06 1.41
N LYS A 181 19.05 15.42 1.68
CA LYS A 181 20.15 15.21 0.73
C LYS A 181 20.46 13.73 0.51
N ALA A 182 20.37 12.91 1.55
CA ALA A 182 20.56 11.47 1.44
C ALA A 182 19.43 10.83 0.63
N HIS A 183 18.19 11.27 0.86
CA HIS A 183 17.01 10.84 0.09
C HIS A 183 17.15 11.23 -1.40
N ASP A 184 17.62 12.43 -1.72
CA ASP A 184 17.85 12.87 -3.10
C ASP A 184 18.88 11.99 -3.84
N ILE A 185 19.91 11.51 -3.12
CA ILE A 185 20.87 10.52 -3.66
C ILE A 185 20.18 9.18 -3.92
N LEU A 186 19.32 8.71 -3.02
CA LEU A 186 18.57 7.47 -3.21
C LEU A 186 17.66 7.55 -4.44
N LEU A 187 17.00 8.68 -4.68
CA LEU A 187 16.20 8.91 -5.90
C LEU A 187 17.07 8.82 -7.17
N CYS A 188 18.29 9.34 -7.14
CA CYS A 188 19.24 9.22 -8.25
C CYS A 188 19.60 7.75 -8.52
N ILE A 189 19.86 6.96 -7.48
CA ILE A 189 20.15 5.52 -7.59
C ILE A 189 18.95 4.78 -8.20
N GLN A 190 17.75 5.03 -7.66
CA GLN A 190 16.51 4.39 -8.11
C GLN A 190 16.19 4.67 -9.59
N THR A 191 16.45 5.90 -10.04
CA THR A 191 16.09 6.35 -11.40
C THR A 191 17.23 6.25 -12.42
N GLY A 192 18.42 5.81 -11.99
CA GLY A 192 19.62 5.75 -12.83
C GLY A 192 20.11 7.15 -13.26
N LYS A 193 19.90 8.16 -12.44
CA LYS A 193 20.25 9.55 -12.69
C LYS A 193 21.43 10.01 -11.82
N ARG A 194 22.00 11.18 -12.14
CA ARG A 194 23.05 11.84 -11.37
C ARG A 194 22.51 13.09 -10.70
N LEU A 195 23.10 13.50 -9.59
CA LEU A 195 22.72 14.75 -8.90
C LEU A 195 22.79 15.99 -9.80
N ALA A 196 23.72 16.01 -10.76
CA ALA A 196 23.88 17.10 -11.71
C ALA A 196 22.85 17.13 -12.84
N ASP A 197 22.05 16.07 -13.02
CA ASP A 197 21.04 16.01 -14.08
C ASP A 197 19.89 16.96 -13.75
N GLU A 198 19.56 17.88 -14.67
CA GLU A 198 18.47 18.84 -14.46
C GLU A 198 17.10 18.15 -14.50
N ASN A 199 16.93 17.18 -15.41
CA ASN A 199 15.66 16.50 -15.68
C ASN A 199 15.58 15.17 -14.92
N ARG A 200 15.38 15.22 -13.61
CA ARG A 200 15.25 14.06 -12.72
C ARG A 200 14.17 14.24 -11.65
N MET A 201 13.72 13.14 -11.09
CA MET A 201 12.81 13.15 -9.96
C MET A 201 13.48 13.80 -8.74
N ARG A 202 12.76 14.71 -8.09
CA ARG A 202 13.17 15.39 -6.85
C ARG A 202 11.95 15.56 -5.95
N TYR A 203 12.20 15.57 -4.64
CA TYR A 203 11.25 16.00 -3.63
C TYR A 203 11.71 17.36 -3.14
N GLU A 204 11.14 18.41 -3.73
CA GLU A 204 11.58 19.78 -3.47
C GLU A 204 11.09 20.28 -2.12
N GLY A 205 11.88 21.20 -1.50
CA GLY A 205 11.50 21.93 -0.30
C GLY A 205 11.86 21.29 1.03
N GLY A 206 12.40 20.06 1.06
CA GLY A 206 12.92 19.45 2.28
C GLY A 206 11.89 19.18 3.38
N GLN A 207 10.59 19.04 3.03
CA GLN A 207 9.50 19.00 4.00
C GLN A 207 8.94 17.59 4.28
N TYR A 208 9.50 16.53 3.69
CA TYR A 208 8.98 15.16 3.75
C TYR A 208 9.55 14.34 4.93
N TYR A 209 9.87 15.01 6.06
CA TYR A 209 10.36 14.36 7.28
C TYR A 209 9.24 14.14 8.31
N ILE A 210 9.55 13.38 9.36
CA ILE A 210 8.61 13.19 10.47
C ILE A 210 8.50 14.48 11.27
N LYS A 211 7.37 15.15 11.16
CA LYS A 211 7.07 16.41 11.85
C LYS A 211 6.44 16.16 13.21
N SER A 212 6.68 17.09 14.14
CA SER A 212 5.97 17.12 15.42
C SER A 212 4.51 17.54 15.27
N GLU A 213 3.71 17.33 16.29
CA GLU A 213 2.32 17.76 16.33
C GLU A 213 2.19 19.28 16.16
N GLU A 214 3.08 20.05 16.78
CA GLU A 214 3.13 21.51 16.69
C GLU A 214 3.45 21.97 15.26
N GLU A 215 4.39 21.33 14.59
CA GLU A 215 4.73 21.61 13.19
C GLU A 215 3.53 21.32 12.29
N MET A 216 2.86 20.16 12.47
CA MET A 216 1.66 19.83 11.71
C MET A 216 0.51 20.79 11.99
N LYS A 217 0.26 21.20 13.24
CA LYS A 217 -0.74 22.22 13.58
C LYS A 217 -0.44 23.57 12.92
N SER A 218 0.82 23.92 12.79
CA SER A 218 1.21 25.17 12.11
C SER A 218 0.95 25.15 10.61
N LEU A 219 1.02 23.97 9.97
CA LEU A 219 0.71 23.80 8.55
C LEU A 219 -0.80 23.78 8.28
N PHE A 220 -1.60 23.20 9.19
CA PHE A 220 -3.04 23.03 9.02
C PHE A 220 -3.89 23.76 10.09
N PRO A 221 -3.62 25.06 10.40
CA PRO A 221 -4.39 25.78 11.44
C PRO A 221 -5.87 25.92 11.10
N TYR A 222 -6.22 25.76 9.82
CA TYR A 222 -7.58 25.85 9.28
C TYR A 222 -8.31 24.48 9.25
N ALA A 223 -7.65 23.39 9.63
CA ALA A 223 -8.16 22.02 9.55
C ALA A 223 -7.71 21.15 10.73
N LEU A 224 -7.77 21.65 11.98
CA LEU A 224 -7.33 20.91 13.17
C LEU A 224 -8.06 19.57 13.33
N GLN A 225 -9.32 19.49 12.90
CA GLN A 225 -10.08 18.23 12.87
C GLN A 225 -9.41 17.15 12.00
N ALA A 226 -8.72 17.54 10.92
CA ALA A 226 -8.00 16.60 10.08
C ALA A 226 -6.76 15.97 10.80
N LEU A 227 -6.16 16.71 11.73
CA LEU A 227 -5.10 16.19 12.60
C LEU A 227 -5.67 15.28 13.71
N GLU A 228 -6.79 15.65 14.33
CA GLU A 228 -7.48 14.79 15.31
C GLU A 228 -7.90 13.45 14.68
N ASN A 229 -8.29 13.45 13.42
CA ASN A 229 -8.67 12.24 12.70
C ASN A 229 -7.49 11.26 12.51
N THR A 230 -6.23 11.72 12.52
CA THR A 230 -5.06 10.83 12.51
C THR A 230 -5.05 9.93 13.75
N GLN A 231 -5.35 10.51 14.94
CA GLN A 231 -5.43 9.74 16.18
C GLN A 231 -6.63 8.79 16.17
N LYS A 232 -7.80 9.24 15.71
CA LYS A 232 -8.99 8.37 15.61
C LYS A 232 -8.74 7.16 14.69
N ILE A 233 -8.04 7.37 13.56
CA ILE A 233 -7.64 6.28 12.66
C ILE A 233 -6.65 5.36 13.37
N ALA A 234 -5.66 5.92 14.08
CA ALA A 234 -4.65 5.14 14.79
C ALA A 234 -5.29 4.26 15.89
N ASP A 235 -6.28 4.77 16.61
CA ASP A 235 -7.00 4.04 17.69
C ASP A 235 -7.83 2.87 17.13
N ARG A 236 -8.24 2.94 15.86
CA ARG A 236 -9.00 1.89 15.16
C ARG A 236 -8.10 0.83 14.56
N CYS A 237 -6.87 1.18 14.18
CA CYS A 237 -5.94 0.27 13.49
C CYS A 237 -5.23 -0.64 14.50
N LEU A 238 -5.82 -1.82 14.75
CA LEU A 238 -5.33 -2.80 15.70
C LEU A 238 -5.12 -4.15 15.00
N VAL A 239 -3.89 -4.40 14.55
CA VAL A 239 -3.47 -5.67 13.95
C VAL A 239 -2.56 -6.42 14.90
N GLU A 240 -2.86 -7.70 15.14
CA GLU A 240 -2.03 -8.59 15.94
C GLU A 240 -1.42 -9.67 15.07
N ILE A 241 -0.08 -9.72 15.03
CA ILE A 241 0.68 -10.73 14.29
C ILE A 241 1.22 -11.75 15.28
N GLU A 242 0.87 -13.01 15.06
CA GLU A 242 1.32 -14.13 15.88
C GLU A 242 2.71 -14.60 15.42
N PHE A 243 3.68 -14.60 16.33
CA PHE A 243 5.03 -15.07 16.10
C PHE A 243 5.32 -16.37 16.86
N GLY A 244 6.29 -17.14 16.39
CA GLY A 244 6.75 -18.37 17.07
C GLY A 244 5.85 -19.59 16.89
N VAL A 245 4.74 -19.46 16.15
CA VAL A 245 3.85 -20.56 15.80
C VAL A 245 4.09 -20.98 14.37
N THR A 246 4.61 -22.20 14.21
CA THR A 246 4.87 -22.75 12.87
C THR A 246 3.55 -23.12 12.19
N LYS A 247 3.24 -22.44 11.09
CA LYS A 247 2.05 -22.69 10.27
C LYS A 247 2.46 -23.39 8.98
N LEU A 248 2.67 -24.71 9.06
CA LEU A 248 2.95 -25.50 7.86
C LEU A 248 1.65 -25.77 7.09
N PRO A 249 1.68 -25.68 5.74
CA PRO A 249 0.55 -26.09 4.92
C PRO A 249 0.23 -27.56 5.18
N LYS A 250 -1.03 -27.87 5.47
CA LYS A 250 -1.50 -29.25 5.54
C LYS A 250 -1.71 -29.75 4.12
N TYR A 251 -1.05 -30.82 3.77
CA TYR A 251 -1.30 -31.54 2.53
C TYR A 251 -2.38 -32.59 2.77
N ASP A 252 -3.48 -32.53 2.01
CA ASP A 252 -4.54 -33.52 2.08
C ASP A 252 -4.12 -34.76 1.29
N VAL A 253 -3.83 -35.83 2.01
CA VAL A 253 -3.51 -37.12 1.41
C VAL A 253 -4.80 -37.89 1.06
N PRO A 254 -4.77 -38.74 0.00
CA PRO A 254 -5.91 -39.61 -0.31
C PRO A 254 -6.24 -40.57 0.83
N ASP A 255 -7.52 -40.95 0.92
CA ASP A 255 -7.98 -41.89 1.92
C ASP A 255 -7.17 -43.18 1.89
N GLY A 256 -6.86 -43.69 3.06
CA GLY A 256 -6.10 -44.94 3.23
C GLY A 256 -4.58 -44.76 3.30
N TYR A 257 -4.06 -43.54 3.22
CA TYR A 257 -2.67 -43.23 3.38
C TYR A 257 -2.39 -42.32 4.56
N THR A 258 -1.27 -42.54 5.26
CA THR A 258 -0.63 -41.49 6.06
C THR A 258 0.16 -40.54 5.15
N SER A 259 0.48 -39.34 5.60
CA SER A 259 1.30 -38.37 4.82
C SER A 259 2.66 -38.97 4.43
N TRP A 260 3.25 -39.76 5.31
CA TRP A 260 4.53 -40.45 5.04
C TRP A 260 4.40 -41.52 3.96
N GLU A 261 3.41 -42.38 4.06
CA GLU A 261 3.17 -43.46 3.07
C GLU A 261 2.88 -42.86 1.68
N TYR A 262 2.09 -41.79 1.62
CA TYR A 262 1.80 -41.15 0.36
C TYR A 262 3.02 -40.45 -0.22
N LEU A 263 3.80 -39.74 0.59
CA LEU A 263 5.08 -39.16 0.15
C LEU A 263 6.01 -40.21 -0.41
N ARG A 264 6.18 -41.32 0.32
CA ARG A 264 7.01 -42.46 -0.11
C ARG A 264 6.54 -43.03 -1.46
N LYS A 265 5.23 -43.25 -1.62
CA LYS A 265 4.63 -43.67 -2.89
C LYS A 265 5.00 -42.73 -4.03
N LEU A 266 4.77 -41.42 -3.85
CA LEU A 266 5.08 -40.42 -4.88
C LEU A 266 6.56 -40.37 -5.22
N CYS A 267 7.44 -40.55 -4.24
CA CYS A 267 8.88 -40.62 -4.48
C CYS A 267 9.28 -41.83 -5.35
N TYR A 268 8.72 -43.01 -5.07
CA TYR A 268 8.99 -44.21 -5.89
C TYR A 268 8.45 -44.09 -7.30
N GLU A 269 7.20 -43.64 -7.46
CA GLU A 269 6.61 -43.37 -8.77
C GLU A 269 7.40 -42.30 -9.56
N GLY A 270 7.86 -41.25 -8.87
CA GLY A 270 8.70 -40.22 -9.45
C GLY A 270 10.09 -40.73 -9.87
N LEU A 271 10.68 -41.66 -9.10
CA LEU A 271 11.95 -42.27 -9.41
C LEU A 271 11.84 -43.11 -10.70
N GLU A 272 10.85 -44.00 -10.76
CA GLU A 272 10.62 -44.82 -11.95
C GLU A 272 10.36 -43.94 -13.19
N LYS A 273 9.48 -42.93 -13.07
CA LYS A 273 9.13 -42.03 -14.18
C LYS A 273 10.33 -41.26 -14.72
N ARG A 274 11.26 -40.85 -13.85
CA ARG A 274 12.40 -39.98 -14.25
C ARG A 274 13.62 -40.76 -14.69
N TYR A 275 13.86 -41.94 -14.11
CA TYR A 275 15.11 -42.65 -14.26
C TYR A 275 14.97 -44.07 -14.84
N ALA A 276 13.71 -44.55 -14.99
CA ALA A 276 13.40 -45.82 -15.64
C ALA A 276 14.41 -46.95 -15.28
N GLU A 277 15.21 -47.39 -16.25
CA GLU A 277 16.18 -48.49 -16.11
C GLU A 277 17.22 -48.26 -15.00
N ARG A 278 17.43 -47.04 -14.54
CA ARG A 278 18.38 -46.72 -13.45
C ARG A 278 17.69 -46.51 -12.10
N ALA A 279 16.39 -46.76 -12.00
CA ALA A 279 15.64 -46.50 -10.77
C ALA A 279 16.18 -47.31 -9.58
N ASP A 280 16.49 -48.60 -9.78
CA ASP A 280 17.02 -49.48 -8.74
C ASP A 280 18.42 -49.08 -8.27
N GLU A 281 19.28 -48.63 -9.18
CA GLU A 281 20.62 -48.12 -8.85
C GLU A 281 20.53 -46.85 -7.99
N LEU A 282 19.63 -45.95 -8.33
CA LEU A 282 19.46 -44.64 -7.66
C LEU A 282 18.67 -44.76 -6.36
N LEU A 283 17.88 -45.82 -6.17
CA LEU A 283 17.12 -46.06 -4.95
C LEU A 283 18.01 -46.11 -3.71
N SER A 284 19.24 -46.65 -3.83
CA SER A 284 20.20 -46.72 -2.74
C SER A 284 20.72 -45.36 -2.27
N LEU A 285 20.54 -44.31 -3.09
CA LEU A 285 20.97 -42.96 -2.78
C LEU A 285 19.87 -42.17 -2.04
N ILE A 286 18.63 -42.68 -2.00
CA ILE A 286 17.51 -42.03 -1.32
C ILE A 286 17.48 -42.52 0.14
N HIS A 287 18.29 -41.89 0.97
CA HIS A 287 18.21 -42.02 2.41
C HIS A 287 17.22 -41.00 2.95
N ILE A 288 15.95 -41.35 2.97
CA ILE A 288 14.88 -40.57 3.60
C ILE A 288 14.47 -41.22 4.91
#